data_7371c8a339d34b14f8e78b4fc8884d6d
#
_entry.id   7371c8a339d34b14f8e78b4fc8884d6d
#
_cell.length_a   1.000
_cell.length_b   1.000
_cell.length_c   1.000
_cell.angle_alpha   90.00
_cell.angle_beta   90.00
_cell.angle_gamma   90.00
#
_symmetry.space_group_name_H-M   'P 1'
#
loop_
_entity.id
_entity.type
_entity.pdbx_description
1 polymer ?
#
loop_
_entity_poly.entity_id
_entity_poly.type
_entity_poly.pdbx_seq_one_letter_code
_entity_poly.pdbx_strand_id
1 'polypeptide(L)'
;MFYLLAFLGVFVIAIILFVRLHPTFGRTPSKTQQQTYSNFVNFKNGKFVNQHPTDMKMSVSTVLSLLKDALIGKKDRKPNNPIPISIDWNSIRSEKDSLTWFGHSTFFLRLDNKKILIDPMFGLSPSPVTLVGSKRYSNDLLYAINELPLIDAVFITHDHYDHLDYTSILRLKEKAGHFFVPIGVGAHLQKWGVATEKITELNWWDEMEWQGLKVAAVPSQHFSGRGIFNRDSTLWMGWVILGEKYRLYTSGDGGYGPHFKKIGEKYGPFDLTLIEGGQYDERWAAIHMKPEDSIQAHLDVKGKNMMLSHWGAFTLAYHSWTDPVERALKKAKEKEVNIITPKIGETVLLNGTLPTPVPWWK
;
A
#
# COMPACT_ATOMS: atom_id res chain seq x y z
N MET A 1 -0.97 38.61 26.47
CA MET A 1 -1.05 38.55 24.97
C MET A 1 0.31 38.31 24.33
N PHE A 2 1.35 39.11 24.61
CA PHE A 2 2.69 38.94 24.02
C PHE A 2 3.32 37.55 24.28
N TYR A 3 3.34 37.04 25.51
CA TYR A 3 3.86 35.73 25.84
C TYR A 3 3.11 34.56 25.16
N LEU A 4 1.79 34.69 24.97
CA LEU A 4 0.98 33.71 24.28
C LEU A 4 1.35 33.66 22.78
N LEU A 5 1.50 34.81 22.14
CA LEU A 5 1.91 34.89 20.73
C LEU A 5 3.34 34.39 20.52
N ALA A 6 4.25 34.70 21.44
CA ALA A 6 5.62 34.19 21.41
C ALA A 6 5.63 32.65 21.57
N PHE A 7 4.86 32.08 22.52
CA PHE A 7 4.73 30.64 22.68
C PHE A 7 4.16 29.98 21.44
N LEU A 8 3.09 30.52 20.86
CA LEU A 8 2.53 29.98 19.60
C LEU A 8 3.54 30.04 18.46
N GLY A 9 4.31 31.12 18.34
CA GLY A 9 5.38 31.24 17.34
C GLY A 9 6.46 30.16 17.49
N VAL A 10 6.96 29.95 18.71
CA VAL A 10 7.93 28.91 19.02
C VAL A 10 7.37 27.52 18.73
N PHE A 11 6.11 27.26 19.10
CA PHE A 11 5.44 25.98 18.84
C PHE A 11 5.29 25.70 17.35
N VAL A 12 4.88 26.69 16.54
CA VAL A 12 4.80 26.56 15.08
C VAL A 12 6.18 26.28 14.46
N ILE A 13 7.23 27.00 14.90
CA ILE A 13 8.59 26.78 14.45
C ILE A 13 9.04 25.34 14.80
N ALA A 14 8.76 24.88 16.01
CA ALA A 14 9.10 23.52 16.44
C ALA A 14 8.42 22.46 15.57
N ILE A 15 7.14 22.64 15.22
CA ILE A 15 6.43 21.74 14.29
C ILE A 15 7.09 21.76 12.91
N ILE A 16 7.39 22.94 12.36
CA ILE A 16 8.04 23.05 11.05
C ILE A 16 9.40 22.36 11.05
N LEU A 17 10.20 22.58 12.09
CA LEU A 17 11.49 21.92 12.25
C LEU A 17 11.35 20.40 12.38
N PHE A 18 10.39 19.94 13.17
CA PHE A 18 10.09 18.51 13.31
C PHE A 18 9.75 17.88 11.96
N VAL A 19 8.80 18.45 11.21
CA VAL A 19 8.41 17.95 9.88
C VAL A 19 9.57 17.96 8.88
N ARG A 20 10.48 18.93 8.96
CA ARG A 20 11.63 19.05 8.05
C ARG A 20 12.79 18.13 8.43
N LEU A 21 13.03 17.92 9.72
CA LEU A 21 14.23 17.24 10.22
C LEU A 21 13.98 15.76 10.55
N HIS A 22 12.78 15.42 11.02
CA HIS A 22 12.51 14.04 11.42
C HIS A 22 12.55 13.11 10.22
N PRO A 23 13.35 12.03 10.26
CA PRO A 23 13.63 11.21 9.08
C PRO A 23 12.39 10.50 8.50
N THR A 24 11.39 10.20 9.32
CA THR A 24 10.16 9.53 8.90
C THR A 24 9.40 10.27 7.78
N PHE A 25 9.53 11.62 7.72
CA PHE A 25 8.92 12.41 6.64
C PHE A 25 9.62 12.22 5.28
N GLY A 26 10.77 11.56 5.25
CA GLY A 26 11.50 11.32 4.02
C GLY A 26 12.08 12.61 3.41
N ARG A 27 12.18 12.64 2.09
CA ARG A 27 12.71 13.77 1.32
C ARG A 27 11.87 14.00 0.07
N THR A 28 11.39 15.22 -0.11
CA THR A 28 10.77 15.63 -1.37
C THR A 28 11.80 15.63 -2.51
N PRO A 29 11.44 15.21 -3.73
CA PRO A 29 12.31 15.32 -4.89
C PRO A 29 12.86 16.74 -5.07
N SER A 30 14.12 16.85 -5.44
CA SER A 30 14.78 18.15 -5.68
C SER A 30 14.12 18.89 -6.85
N LYS A 31 14.32 20.22 -6.92
CA LYS A 31 13.82 21.03 -8.05
C LYS A 31 14.34 20.50 -9.40
N THR A 32 15.58 20.04 -9.47
CA THR A 32 16.18 19.45 -10.67
C THR A 32 15.45 18.18 -11.08
N GLN A 33 15.16 17.27 -10.14
CA GLN A 33 14.34 16.07 -10.40
C GLN A 33 12.93 16.44 -10.87
N GLN A 34 12.28 17.41 -10.19
CA GLN A 34 10.94 17.87 -10.61
C GLN A 34 10.93 18.49 -12.02
N GLN A 35 12.02 19.11 -12.45
CA GLN A 35 12.15 19.60 -13.83
C GLN A 35 12.13 18.44 -14.85
N THR A 36 12.75 17.31 -14.53
CA THR A 36 12.67 16.13 -15.42
C THR A 36 11.25 15.56 -15.51
N TYR A 37 10.47 15.68 -14.44
CA TYR A 37 9.07 15.21 -14.42
C TYR A 37 8.12 16.06 -15.26
N SER A 38 8.48 17.30 -15.61
CA SER A 38 7.66 18.20 -16.42
C SER A 38 7.30 17.65 -17.82
N ASN A 39 8.06 16.66 -18.29
CA ASN A 39 7.80 15.96 -19.54
C ASN A 39 6.71 14.88 -19.42
N PHE A 40 6.29 14.52 -18.21
CA PHE A 40 5.27 13.50 -18.01
C PHE A 40 3.86 14.09 -18.10
N VAL A 41 2.98 13.41 -18.84
CA VAL A 41 1.57 13.81 -19.02
C VAL A 41 0.82 13.92 -17.68
N ASN A 42 1.20 13.09 -16.72
CA ASN A 42 0.63 13.04 -15.38
C ASN A 42 1.34 13.93 -14.34
N PHE A 43 2.22 14.85 -14.79
CA PHE A 43 2.85 15.85 -13.90
C PHE A 43 2.48 17.26 -14.35
N LYS A 44 1.73 18.01 -13.53
CA LYS A 44 1.21 19.33 -13.84
C LYS A 44 1.38 20.28 -12.67
N ASN A 45 1.84 21.50 -12.93
CA ASN A 45 2.02 22.54 -11.91
C ASN A 45 2.85 22.07 -10.70
N GLY A 46 3.92 21.28 -10.95
CA GLY A 46 4.80 20.79 -9.91
C GLY A 46 4.26 19.60 -9.09
N LYS A 47 3.19 18.94 -9.55
CA LYS A 47 2.51 17.83 -8.86
C LYS A 47 2.10 16.73 -9.83
N PHE A 48 2.10 15.50 -9.35
CA PHE A 48 1.45 14.41 -10.04
C PHE A 48 -0.07 14.55 -9.95
N VAL A 49 -0.78 14.09 -10.98
CA VAL A 49 -2.24 14.18 -11.08
C VAL A 49 -2.82 12.86 -11.57
N ASN A 50 -4.02 12.52 -11.10
CA ASN A 50 -4.77 11.36 -11.56
C ASN A 50 -5.17 11.49 -13.04
N GLN A 51 -5.37 10.33 -13.72
CA GLN A 51 -5.87 10.30 -15.11
C GLN A 51 -7.28 10.90 -15.24
N HIS A 52 -8.08 10.75 -14.19
CA HIS A 52 -9.42 11.32 -14.09
C HIS A 52 -9.48 12.28 -12.90
N PRO A 53 -10.23 13.37 -13.00
CA PRO A 53 -10.41 14.29 -11.88
C PRO A 53 -10.89 13.56 -10.63
N THR A 54 -10.17 13.74 -9.54
CA THR A 54 -10.50 13.16 -8.24
C THR A 54 -10.89 14.30 -7.33
N ASP A 55 -12.19 14.44 -7.04
CA ASP A 55 -12.64 15.48 -6.12
C ASP A 55 -12.34 15.05 -4.68
N MET A 56 -11.36 15.74 -4.09
CA MET A 56 -10.93 15.56 -2.70
C MET A 56 -11.28 16.78 -1.85
N LYS A 57 -12.19 17.65 -2.35
CA LYS A 57 -12.58 18.85 -1.61
C LYS A 57 -13.36 18.47 -0.37
N MET A 58 -12.71 18.59 0.78
CA MET A 58 -13.36 18.43 2.06
C MET A 58 -14.18 19.67 2.40
N SER A 59 -15.50 19.57 2.29
CA SER A 59 -16.40 20.61 2.76
C SER A 59 -16.36 20.73 4.30
N VAL A 60 -16.78 21.87 4.84
CA VAL A 60 -16.90 22.05 6.30
C VAL A 60 -17.83 20.97 6.90
N SER A 61 -18.93 20.63 6.21
CA SER A 61 -19.83 19.57 6.65
C SER A 61 -19.16 18.19 6.69
N THR A 62 -18.27 17.89 5.72
CA THR A 62 -17.47 16.66 5.71
C THR A 62 -16.53 16.63 6.91
N VAL A 63 -15.82 17.73 7.20
CA VAL A 63 -14.92 17.81 8.36
C VAL A 63 -15.68 17.62 9.68
N LEU A 64 -16.83 18.26 9.83
CA LEU A 64 -17.67 18.10 11.02
C LEU A 64 -18.19 16.66 11.17
N SER A 65 -18.58 16.02 10.07
CA SER A 65 -18.98 14.62 10.06
C SER A 65 -17.82 13.69 10.49
N LEU A 66 -16.60 13.94 10.00
CA LEU A 66 -15.41 13.19 10.40
C LEU A 66 -15.08 13.35 11.88
N LEU A 67 -15.17 14.57 12.39
CA LEU A 67 -14.97 14.86 13.83
C LEU A 67 -16.03 14.14 14.67
N LYS A 68 -17.29 14.17 14.26
CA LYS A 68 -18.37 13.43 14.92
C LYS A 68 -18.07 11.94 14.96
N ASP A 69 -17.71 11.32 13.83
CA ASP A 69 -17.39 9.89 13.75
C ASP A 69 -16.14 9.53 14.57
N ALA A 70 -15.15 10.43 14.64
CA ALA A 70 -13.97 10.24 15.48
C ALA A 70 -14.30 10.27 16.99
N LEU A 71 -15.24 11.12 17.41
CA LEU A 71 -15.64 11.26 18.81
C LEU A 71 -16.64 10.20 19.27
N ILE A 72 -17.64 9.89 18.43
CA ILE A 72 -18.71 8.95 18.79
C ILE A 72 -18.29 7.52 18.51
N GLY A 73 -17.46 7.31 17.47
CA GLY A 73 -16.91 6.02 17.02
C GLY A 73 -17.98 4.97 16.71
N LYS A 74 -17.85 4.24 15.60
CA LYS A 74 -18.61 2.98 15.47
C LYS A 74 -17.97 1.94 16.39
N LYS A 75 -18.79 1.06 16.97
CA LYS A 75 -18.33 -0.14 17.66
C LYS A 75 -17.55 -1.00 16.65
N ASP A 76 -16.59 -1.77 17.13
CA ASP A 76 -15.86 -2.79 16.36
C ASP A 76 -14.96 -2.25 15.21
N ARG A 77 -14.49 -1.00 15.31
CA ARG A 77 -13.50 -0.45 14.36
C ARG A 77 -12.12 -1.14 14.47
N LYS A 78 -11.88 -1.83 15.55
CA LYS A 78 -10.67 -2.64 15.80
C LYS A 78 -11.08 -3.93 16.53
N PRO A 79 -10.29 -5.00 16.45
CA PRO A 79 -10.52 -6.21 17.23
C PRO A 79 -10.45 -5.92 18.73
N ASN A 80 -11.23 -6.67 19.52
CA ASN A 80 -11.25 -6.54 20.99
C ASN A 80 -9.93 -6.99 21.63
N ASN A 81 -9.27 -7.98 21.03
CA ASN A 81 -7.98 -8.49 21.46
C ASN A 81 -6.96 -8.36 20.32
N PRO A 82 -5.66 -8.28 20.62
CA PRO A 82 -4.64 -8.35 19.59
C PRO A 82 -4.79 -9.60 18.73
N ILE A 83 -4.67 -9.46 17.41
CA ILE A 83 -4.72 -10.59 16.48
C ILE A 83 -3.45 -11.42 16.68
N PRO A 84 -3.57 -12.71 17.03
CA PRO A 84 -2.40 -13.58 17.14
C PRO A 84 -1.83 -13.83 15.74
N ILE A 85 -0.50 -13.74 15.62
CA ILE A 85 0.21 -14.00 14.36
C ILE A 85 1.10 -15.21 14.56
N SER A 86 0.94 -16.18 13.66
CA SER A 86 1.79 -17.36 13.56
C SER A 86 2.37 -17.42 12.15
N ILE A 87 3.68 -17.22 12.04
CA ILE A 87 4.34 -17.20 10.73
C ILE A 87 4.97 -18.57 10.50
N ASP A 88 4.63 -19.20 9.38
CA ASP A 88 5.26 -20.44 8.93
C ASP A 88 6.57 -20.13 8.17
N TRP A 89 7.65 -20.02 8.93
CA TRP A 89 8.98 -19.74 8.40
C TRP A 89 9.51 -20.84 7.49
N ASN A 90 9.09 -22.10 7.68
CA ASN A 90 9.51 -23.20 6.82
C ASN A 90 8.89 -23.04 5.42
N SER A 91 7.63 -22.71 5.34
CA SER A 91 6.96 -22.43 4.07
C SER A 91 7.51 -21.19 3.38
N ILE A 92 7.79 -20.10 4.11
CA ILE A 92 8.41 -18.88 3.57
C ILE A 92 9.80 -19.17 2.97
N ARG A 93 10.59 -20.04 3.61
CA ARG A 93 11.93 -20.43 3.16
C ARG A 93 11.92 -21.53 2.12
N SER A 94 10.77 -22.18 1.87
CA SER A 94 10.65 -23.23 0.84
C SER A 94 10.90 -22.68 -0.56
N GLU A 95 11.22 -23.56 -1.50
CA GLU A 95 11.48 -23.19 -2.91
C GLU A 95 10.20 -23.09 -3.76
N LYS A 96 9.01 -23.28 -3.15
CA LYS A 96 7.73 -23.30 -3.84
C LYS A 96 7.19 -21.89 -4.06
N ASP A 97 6.60 -21.65 -5.24
CA ASP A 97 5.90 -20.41 -5.53
C ASP A 97 4.74 -20.21 -4.53
N SER A 98 4.72 -19.10 -3.85
CA SER A 98 3.86 -18.86 -2.70
C SER A 98 3.61 -17.40 -2.42
N LEU A 99 2.57 -17.14 -1.64
CA LEU A 99 2.21 -15.83 -1.09
C LEU A 99 2.11 -15.93 0.44
N THR A 100 2.72 -15.02 1.17
CA THR A 100 2.50 -14.81 2.61
C THR A 100 2.02 -13.38 2.85
N TRP A 101 0.89 -13.24 3.53
CA TRP A 101 0.33 -11.93 3.86
C TRP A 101 0.67 -11.53 5.29
N PHE A 102 1.26 -10.35 5.47
CA PHE A 102 1.60 -9.80 6.78
C PHE A 102 0.61 -8.78 7.32
N GLY A 103 -0.60 -8.77 6.76
CA GLY A 103 -1.64 -7.78 7.07
C GLY A 103 -1.51 -6.52 6.23
N HIS A 104 -2.60 -5.75 6.14
CA HIS A 104 -2.69 -4.54 5.34
C HIS A 104 -2.34 -4.81 3.86
N SER A 105 -1.39 -4.07 3.31
CA SER A 105 -0.91 -4.23 1.93
C SER A 105 0.48 -4.88 1.85
N THR A 106 0.95 -5.50 2.95
CA THR A 106 2.27 -6.13 3.00
C THR A 106 2.22 -7.59 2.58
N PHE A 107 2.88 -7.92 1.48
CA PHE A 107 2.93 -9.27 0.92
C PHE A 107 4.37 -9.70 0.65
N PHE A 108 4.71 -10.91 1.08
CA PHE A 108 5.90 -11.61 0.62
C PHE A 108 5.49 -12.66 -0.39
N LEU A 109 6.11 -12.63 -1.55
CA LEU A 109 5.86 -13.53 -2.66
C LEU A 109 7.15 -14.29 -3.00
N ARG A 110 6.98 -15.57 -3.29
CA ARG A 110 7.94 -16.33 -4.06
C ARG A 110 7.33 -16.60 -5.43
N LEU A 111 7.96 -16.09 -6.47
CA LEU A 111 7.46 -16.14 -7.83
C LEU A 111 8.62 -16.43 -8.78
N ASP A 112 8.59 -17.57 -9.50
CA ASP A 112 9.64 -17.97 -10.44
C ASP A 112 11.06 -17.85 -9.85
N ASN A 113 11.25 -18.39 -8.65
CA ASN A 113 12.48 -18.33 -7.86
C ASN A 113 12.90 -16.93 -7.38
N LYS A 114 12.07 -15.91 -7.55
CA LYS A 114 12.31 -14.55 -7.00
C LYS A 114 11.55 -14.35 -5.70
N LYS A 115 12.21 -13.73 -4.74
CA LYS A 115 11.66 -13.33 -3.45
C LYS A 115 11.32 -11.86 -3.50
N ILE A 116 10.03 -11.57 -3.53
CA ILE A 116 9.46 -10.24 -3.75
C ILE A 116 8.72 -9.80 -2.49
N LEU A 117 8.92 -8.56 -2.09
CA LEU A 117 8.19 -7.95 -0.99
C LEU A 117 7.44 -6.73 -1.50
N ILE A 118 6.15 -6.64 -1.21
CA ILE A 118 5.29 -5.51 -1.61
C ILE A 118 4.90 -4.73 -0.36
N ASP A 119 5.02 -3.39 -0.44
CA ASP A 119 4.61 -2.42 0.58
C ASP A 119 4.96 -2.85 2.01
N PRO A 120 6.24 -2.92 2.36
CA PRO A 120 6.72 -3.50 3.60
C PRO A 120 6.43 -2.61 4.81
N MET A 121 5.20 -2.63 5.28
CA MET A 121 4.76 -1.99 6.50
C MET A 121 4.76 -3.01 7.65
N PHE A 122 5.90 -3.17 8.34
CA PHE A 122 6.04 -4.06 9.50
C PHE A 122 5.96 -3.32 10.84
N GLY A 123 6.02 -1.99 10.82
CA GLY A 123 6.00 -1.15 12.00
C GLY A 123 4.67 -1.18 12.76
N LEU A 124 4.70 -0.60 13.96
CA LEU A 124 3.57 -0.57 14.87
C LEU A 124 2.46 0.39 14.44
N SER A 125 2.80 1.49 13.76
CA SER A 125 1.84 2.56 13.46
C SER A 125 2.09 3.18 12.08
N PRO A 126 1.05 3.36 11.24
CA PRO A 126 1.14 4.04 9.95
C PRO A 126 1.13 5.57 10.13
N SER A 127 2.10 6.07 10.88
CA SER A 127 2.18 7.48 11.30
C SER A 127 3.64 7.91 11.43
N PRO A 128 3.95 9.21 11.22
CA PRO A 128 5.30 9.73 11.45
C PRO A 128 5.76 9.59 12.89
N VAL A 129 4.83 9.47 13.84
CA VAL A 129 5.11 9.23 15.26
C VAL A 129 4.23 8.10 15.79
N THR A 130 4.84 7.14 16.47
CA THR A 130 4.14 5.94 16.98
C THR A 130 3.18 6.22 18.16
N LEU A 131 3.29 7.40 18.76
CA LEU A 131 2.43 7.80 19.88
C LEU A 131 1.04 8.25 19.44
N VAL A 132 0.88 8.63 18.16
CA VAL A 132 -0.37 9.22 17.63
C VAL A 132 -0.87 8.34 16.48
N GLY A 133 -2.18 8.20 16.38
CA GLY A 133 -2.84 7.46 15.30
C GLY A 133 -3.14 6.00 15.62
N SER A 134 -3.52 5.26 14.58
CA SER A 134 -3.85 3.84 14.68
C SER A 134 -2.60 3.02 14.99
N LYS A 135 -2.78 1.96 15.77
CA LYS A 135 -1.75 0.95 16.00
C LYS A 135 -2.15 -0.35 15.32
N ARG A 136 -1.14 -1.14 14.95
CA ARG A 136 -1.34 -2.47 14.40
C ARG A 136 -2.18 -3.32 15.36
N TYR A 137 -3.12 -4.07 14.83
CA TYR A 137 -4.00 -4.95 15.62
C TYR A 137 -3.25 -6.11 16.28
N SER A 138 -2.10 -6.48 15.73
CA SER A 138 -1.10 -7.29 16.40
C SER A 138 -0.05 -6.41 17.07
N ASN A 139 1.00 -6.99 17.63
CA ASN A 139 2.23 -6.26 17.94
C ASN A 139 2.95 -5.89 16.64
N ASP A 140 4.00 -5.05 16.71
CA ASP A 140 4.83 -4.79 15.55
C ASP A 140 5.45 -6.09 15.01
N LEU A 141 5.71 -6.10 13.70
CA LEU A 141 6.27 -7.24 13.01
C LEU A 141 7.71 -7.00 12.54
N LEU A 142 8.38 -5.97 13.07
CA LEU A 142 9.75 -5.62 12.66
C LEU A 142 10.73 -6.77 12.84
N TYR A 143 10.51 -7.65 13.83
CA TYR A 143 11.31 -8.87 14.04
C TYR A 143 11.23 -9.82 12.83
N ALA A 144 10.08 -9.87 12.15
CA ALA A 144 9.89 -10.75 11.00
C ALA A 144 10.87 -10.45 9.87
N ILE A 145 11.27 -9.18 9.70
CA ILE A 145 12.25 -8.79 8.68
C ILE A 145 13.58 -9.52 8.88
N ASN A 146 14.00 -9.76 10.14
CA ASN A 146 15.26 -10.44 10.42
C ASN A 146 15.21 -11.91 9.97
N GLU A 147 14.03 -12.54 10.11
CA GLU A 147 13.79 -13.94 9.77
C GLU A 147 13.50 -14.19 8.28
N LEU A 148 13.06 -13.15 7.54
CA LEU A 148 12.88 -13.24 6.09
C LEU A 148 14.21 -13.61 5.41
N PRO A 149 14.18 -14.39 4.32
CA PRO A 149 15.36 -14.59 3.47
C PRO A 149 15.83 -13.27 2.85
N LEU A 150 16.98 -13.29 2.13
CA LEU A 150 17.35 -12.16 1.28
C LEU A 150 16.23 -11.92 0.26
N ILE A 151 15.88 -10.67 0.06
CA ILE A 151 14.80 -10.22 -0.81
C ILE A 151 15.42 -9.80 -2.15
N ASP A 152 14.95 -10.38 -3.25
CA ASP A 152 15.45 -10.02 -4.58
C ASP A 152 14.94 -8.63 -4.97
N ALA A 153 13.65 -8.35 -4.75
CA ALA A 153 13.06 -7.03 -5.02
C ALA A 153 12.00 -6.60 -3.99
N VAL A 154 11.97 -5.31 -3.71
CA VAL A 154 10.90 -4.62 -2.96
C VAL A 154 10.14 -3.73 -3.92
N PHE A 155 8.82 -3.86 -3.94
CA PHE A 155 7.91 -3.02 -4.71
C PHE A 155 7.15 -2.10 -3.77
N ILE A 156 7.17 -0.81 -4.04
CA ILE A 156 6.42 0.21 -3.28
C ILE A 156 5.36 0.79 -4.21
N THR A 157 4.11 0.85 -3.75
CA THR A 157 3.01 1.41 -4.55
C THR A 157 2.93 2.93 -4.44
N HIS A 158 3.19 3.49 -3.28
CA HIS A 158 3.22 4.93 -3.02
C HIS A 158 3.87 5.25 -1.67
N ASP A 159 3.97 6.52 -1.32
CA ASP A 159 4.77 6.98 -0.18
C ASP A 159 3.99 7.14 1.14
N HIS A 160 2.73 6.71 1.25
CA HIS A 160 2.00 6.78 2.51
C HIS A 160 2.65 5.90 3.60
N TYR A 161 2.42 6.27 4.87
CA TYR A 161 3.08 5.63 6.02
C TYR A 161 2.72 4.17 6.22
N ASP A 162 1.56 3.75 5.76
CA ASP A 162 1.04 2.38 5.82
C ASP A 162 1.50 1.49 4.65
N HIS A 163 2.26 2.03 3.71
CA HIS A 163 2.90 1.33 2.59
C HIS A 163 4.43 1.46 2.62
N LEU A 164 4.93 2.65 2.81
CA LEU A 164 6.36 2.96 2.89
C LEU A 164 6.75 3.29 4.34
N ASP A 165 7.06 2.26 5.13
CA ASP A 165 7.47 2.42 6.52
C ASP A 165 8.98 2.63 6.67
N TYR A 166 9.36 3.76 7.27
CA TYR A 166 10.76 4.14 7.52
C TYR A 166 11.52 3.07 8.30
N THR A 167 10.92 2.53 9.36
CA THR A 167 11.60 1.56 10.22
C THR A 167 11.80 0.21 9.54
N SER A 168 10.86 -0.20 8.70
CA SER A 168 10.98 -1.38 7.85
C SER A 168 12.07 -1.20 6.80
N ILE A 169 12.12 -0.06 6.12
CA ILE A 169 13.16 0.22 5.10
C ILE A 169 14.56 0.22 5.72
N LEU A 170 14.75 0.80 6.90
CA LEU A 170 16.05 0.77 7.57
C LEU A 170 16.57 -0.65 7.83
N ARG A 171 15.68 -1.62 8.07
CA ARG A 171 16.05 -3.03 8.26
C ARG A 171 16.19 -3.79 6.95
N LEU A 172 15.45 -3.37 5.91
CA LEU A 172 15.43 -4.05 4.62
C LEU A 172 16.56 -3.62 3.68
N LYS A 173 17.08 -2.40 3.79
CA LYS A 173 18.02 -1.83 2.83
C LYS A 173 19.26 -2.67 2.56
N GLU A 174 19.73 -3.43 3.56
CA GLU A 174 20.87 -4.34 3.40
C GLU A 174 20.44 -5.76 2.95
N LYS A 175 19.16 -6.13 3.19
CA LYS A 175 18.62 -7.44 2.81
C LYS A 175 17.97 -7.44 1.42
N ALA A 176 17.61 -6.28 0.90
CA ALA A 176 16.97 -6.14 -0.40
C ALA A 176 18.01 -5.89 -1.51
N GLY A 177 17.90 -6.66 -2.57
CA GLY A 177 18.73 -6.50 -3.76
C GLY A 177 18.33 -5.29 -4.59
N HIS A 178 17.02 -5.04 -4.74
CA HIS A 178 16.50 -3.96 -5.57
C HIS A 178 15.18 -3.36 -5.01
N PHE A 179 14.88 -2.12 -5.40
CA PHE A 179 13.64 -1.40 -5.05
C PHE A 179 13.00 -0.84 -6.33
N PHE A 180 11.78 -1.28 -6.63
CA PHE A 180 10.94 -0.71 -7.67
C PHE A 180 9.93 0.24 -7.02
N VAL A 181 9.95 1.49 -7.45
CA VAL A 181 9.17 2.55 -6.80
C VAL A 181 8.57 3.51 -7.83
N PRO A 182 7.51 4.23 -7.49
CA PRO A 182 7.01 5.34 -8.31
C PRO A 182 8.02 6.48 -8.40
N ILE A 183 7.97 7.24 -9.49
CA ILE A 183 8.74 8.47 -9.68
C ILE A 183 8.63 9.36 -8.43
N GLY A 184 9.79 9.79 -7.93
CA GLY A 184 9.94 10.67 -6.76
C GLY A 184 10.06 9.95 -5.42
N VAL A 185 9.61 8.69 -5.31
CA VAL A 185 9.69 7.90 -4.06
C VAL A 185 11.14 7.53 -3.74
N GLY A 186 11.98 7.36 -4.74
CA GLY A 186 13.42 7.09 -4.55
C GLY A 186 14.13 8.12 -3.70
N ALA A 187 13.67 9.37 -3.69
CA ALA A 187 14.23 10.42 -2.84
C ALA A 187 14.09 10.12 -1.34
N HIS A 188 12.99 9.45 -0.92
CA HIS A 188 12.82 8.97 0.46
C HIS A 188 13.83 7.87 0.77
N LEU A 189 13.93 6.86 -0.10
CA LEU A 189 14.82 5.72 0.07
C LEU A 189 16.28 6.16 0.15
N GLN A 190 16.72 7.06 -0.74
CA GLN A 190 18.07 7.62 -0.71
C GLN A 190 18.36 8.36 0.60
N LYS A 191 17.42 9.16 1.11
CA LYS A 191 17.57 9.83 2.41
C LYS A 191 17.73 8.82 3.55
N TRP A 192 17.12 7.65 3.44
CA TRP A 192 17.19 6.58 4.44
C TRP A 192 18.38 5.64 4.24
N GLY A 193 19.24 5.92 3.26
CA GLY A 193 20.50 5.23 3.05
C GLY A 193 20.39 3.99 2.17
N VAL A 194 19.33 3.88 1.34
CA VAL A 194 19.30 2.91 0.24
C VAL A 194 20.20 3.43 -0.88
N ALA A 195 21.11 2.58 -1.36
CA ALA A 195 22.02 2.92 -2.44
C ALA A 195 21.27 3.21 -3.75
N THR A 196 21.66 4.25 -4.47
CA THR A 196 20.92 4.75 -5.66
C THR A 196 20.81 3.69 -6.75
N GLU A 197 21.85 2.89 -6.95
CA GLU A 197 21.92 1.80 -7.92
C GLU A 197 20.96 0.65 -7.64
N LYS A 198 20.44 0.54 -6.41
CA LYS A 198 19.39 -0.39 -6.04
C LYS A 198 17.98 0.14 -6.30
N ILE A 199 17.80 1.36 -6.80
CA ILE A 199 16.49 2.00 -6.93
C ILE A 199 16.16 2.20 -8.42
N THR A 200 15.01 1.66 -8.84
CA THR A 200 14.42 1.98 -10.14
C THR A 200 13.09 2.70 -9.93
N GLU A 201 13.02 3.93 -10.44
CA GLU A 201 11.79 4.72 -10.46
C GLU A 201 11.08 4.54 -11.81
N LEU A 202 9.77 4.24 -11.79
CA LEU A 202 8.95 4.05 -12.99
C LEU A 202 7.77 5.02 -12.97
N ASN A 203 7.33 5.42 -14.19
CA ASN A 203 6.08 6.13 -14.41
C ASN A 203 4.98 5.16 -14.85
N TRP A 204 3.73 5.59 -14.86
CA TRP A 204 2.61 4.80 -15.37
C TRP A 204 2.86 4.33 -16.81
N TRP A 205 2.64 3.05 -17.03
CA TRP A 205 2.81 2.32 -18.29
C TRP A 205 4.27 2.04 -18.67
N ASP A 206 5.24 2.45 -17.83
CA ASP A 206 6.63 1.99 -18.02
C ASP A 206 6.71 0.48 -17.76
N GLU A 207 7.49 -0.18 -18.61
CA GLU A 207 7.73 -1.63 -18.56
C GLU A 207 9.23 -1.91 -18.59
N MET A 208 9.64 -2.96 -17.93
CA MET A 208 11.01 -3.43 -18.01
C MET A 208 11.11 -4.94 -17.75
N GLU A 209 12.13 -5.54 -18.33
CA GLU A 209 12.53 -6.90 -17.99
C GLU A 209 13.52 -6.85 -16.81
N TRP A 210 13.26 -7.66 -15.81
CA TRP A 210 14.13 -7.74 -14.64
C TRP A 210 14.27 -9.19 -14.20
N GLN A 211 15.48 -9.76 -14.39
CA GLN A 211 15.84 -11.11 -13.95
C GLN A 211 14.82 -12.21 -14.34
N GLY A 212 14.28 -12.14 -15.54
CA GLY A 212 13.28 -13.08 -16.06
C GLY A 212 11.83 -12.75 -15.73
N LEU A 213 11.58 -11.66 -15.02
CA LEU A 213 10.24 -11.12 -14.80
C LEU A 213 10.01 -9.89 -15.66
N LYS A 214 8.84 -9.76 -16.27
CA LYS A 214 8.39 -8.49 -16.84
C LYS A 214 7.66 -7.70 -15.76
N VAL A 215 8.19 -6.54 -15.44
CA VAL A 215 7.62 -5.58 -14.47
C VAL A 215 6.98 -4.42 -15.22
N ALA A 216 5.75 -4.07 -14.87
CA ALA A 216 5.10 -2.87 -15.39
C ALA A 216 4.46 -2.06 -14.27
N ALA A 217 4.70 -0.75 -14.32
CA ALA A 217 4.03 0.23 -13.48
C ALA A 217 2.69 0.63 -14.12
N VAL A 218 1.59 0.56 -13.38
CA VAL A 218 0.26 0.84 -13.93
C VAL A 218 -0.49 1.88 -13.10
N PRO A 219 -1.39 2.67 -13.72
CA PRO A 219 -2.14 3.70 -13.00
C PRO A 219 -2.94 3.15 -11.83
N SER A 220 -3.01 3.94 -10.77
CA SER A 220 -4.06 3.86 -9.77
C SER A 220 -4.67 5.26 -9.54
N GLN A 221 -5.80 5.36 -8.87
CA GLN A 221 -6.49 6.62 -8.64
C GLN A 221 -6.40 6.99 -7.17
N HIS A 222 -5.31 7.65 -6.78
CA HIS A 222 -4.97 7.93 -5.40
C HIS A 222 -4.27 9.29 -5.26
N PHE A 223 -3.43 9.45 -4.25
CA PHE A 223 -2.59 10.60 -3.99
C PHE A 223 -1.34 10.19 -3.22
N SER A 224 -0.40 11.10 -3.05
CA SER A 224 0.83 10.88 -2.29
C SER A 224 1.12 12.00 -1.30
N GLY A 225 2.08 11.78 -0.41
CA GLY A 225 2.60 12.78 0.51
C GLY A 225 2.78 12.28 1.94
N ARG A 226 3.91 12.67 2.53
CA ARG A 226 4.30 12.32 3.91
C ARG A 226 4.35 13.51 4.85
N GLY A 227 4.14 14.72 4.36
CA GLY A 227 4.22 15.95 5.12
C GLY A 227 3.17 16.97 4.71
N ILE A 228 3.19 18.12 5.38
CA ILE A 228 2.18 19.16 5.18
C ILE A 228 2.30 19.81 3.78
N PHE A 229 3.52 19.84 3.21
CA PHE A 229 3.81 20.64 2.02
C PHE A 229 4.21 19.82 0.78
N ASN A 230 4.21 18.48 0.86
CA ASN A 230 4.69 17.61 -0.20
C ASN A 230 3.61 16.72 -0.82
N ARG A 231 2.33 17.09 -0.65
CA ARG A 231 1.21 16.39 -1.29
C ARG A 231 1.40 16.33 -2.80
N ASP A 232 1.26 15.14 -3.36
CA ASP A 232 1.37 14.82 -4.78
C ASP A 232 2.75 15.16 -5.40
N SER A 233 3.80 15.21 -4.58
CA SER A 233 5.18 15.43 -5.05
C SER A 233 5.88 14.16 -5.56
N THR A 234 5.32 13.00 -5.26
CA THR A 234 5.70 11.68 -5.74
C THR A 234 4.52 11.03 -6.45
N LEU A 235 4.77 10.04 -7.30
CA LEU A 235 3.71 9.30 -7.99
C LEU A 235 3.18 8.16 -7.10
N TRP A 236 2.01 7.60 -7.46
CA TRP A 236 1.37 6.41 -6.90
C TRP A 236 0.98 5.46 -8.04
N MET A 237 0.92 4.16 -7.79
CA MET A 237 0.68 3.18 -8.83
C MET A 237 0.29 1.80 -8.31
N GLY A 238 -0.23 0.95 -9.21
CA GLY A 238 -0.25 -0.49 -9.08
C GLY A 238 0.95 -1.13 -9.79
N TRP A 239 1.17 -2.41 -9.54
CA TRP A 239 2.23 -3.19 -10.16
C TRP A 239 1.68 -4.40 -10.89
N VAL A 240 2.20 -4.63 -12.10
CA VAL A 240 2.05 -5.87 -12.85
C VAL A 240 3.39 -6.59 -12.83
N ILE A 241 3.40 -7.84 -12.39
CA ILE A 241 4.58 -8.69 -12.33
C ILE A 241 4.25 -9.98 -13.08
N LEU A 242 4.88 -10.17 -14.24
CA LEU A 242 4.64 -11.31 -15.12
C LEU A 242 5.87 -12.21 -15.10
N GLY A 243 5.73 -13.36 -14.51
CA GLY A 243 6.72 -14.44 -14.54
C GLY A 243 6.43 -15.46 -15.64
N GLU A 244 7.24 -16.50 -15.69
CA GLU A 244 7.06 -17.63 -16.60
C GLU A 244 5.79 -18.43 -16.28
N LYS A 245 5.56 -18.68 -14.97
CA LYS A 245 4.45 -19.52 -14.49
C LYS A 245 3.24 -18.71 -14.03
N TYR A 246 3.46 -17.55 -13.44
CA TYR A 246 2.42 -16.78 -12.78
C TYR A 246 2.41 -15.32 -13.21
N ARG A 247 1.23 -14.78 -13.30
CA ARG A 247 0.92 -13.38 -13.63
C ARG A 247 0.22 -12.75 -12.45
N LEU A 248 0.87 -11.77 -11.84
CA LEU A 248 0.39 -11.08 -10.65
C LEU A 248 0.06 -9.62 -10.94
N TYR A 249 -1.00 -9.15 -10.34
CA TYR A 249 -1.35 -7.73 -10.30
C TYR A 249 -1.62 -7.28 -8.86
N THR A 250 -1.08 -6.13 -8.45
CA THR A 250 -1.49 -5.42 -7.25
C THR A 250 -1.97 -4.02 -7.60
N SER A 251 -3.14 -3.63 -7.08
CA SER A 251 -3.72 -2.31 -7.39
C SER A 251 -2.97 -1.14 -6.73
N GLY A 252 -2.21 -1.39 -5.65
CA GLY A 252 -1.93 -0.35 -4.70
C GLY A 252 -3.23 0.19 -4.12
N ASP A 253 -3.21 1.38 -3.55
CA ASP A 253 -4.40 2.08 -3.11
C ASP A 253 -5.04 2.87 -4.25
N GLY A 254 -6.38 2.94 -4.24
CA GLY A 254 -7.06 3.74 -5.25
C GLY A 254 -8.56 3.56 -5.30
N GLY A 255 -9.25 4.58 -5.85
CA GLY A 255 -10.65 4.51 -6.22
C GLY A 255 -10.86 3.68 -7.49
N TYR A 256 -12.07 3.17 -7.66
CA TYR A 256 -12.46 2.46 -8.86
C TYR A 256 -12.48 3.39 -10.09
N GLY A 257 -12.01 2.85 -11.23
CA GLY A 257 -11.97 3.62 -12.46
C GLY A 257 -11.65 2.79 -13.71
N PRO A 258 -11.70 3.40 -14.89
CA PRO A 258 -11.54 2.70 -16.19
C PRO A 258 -10.12 2.15 -16.43
N HIS A 259 -9.16 2.51 -15.60
CA HIS A 259 -7.79 1.98 -15.68
C HIS A 259 -7.74 0.48 -15.46
N PHE A 260 -8.60 -0.11 -14.61
CA PHE A 260 -8.63 -1.55 -14.37
C PHE A 260 -8.92 -2.34 -15.66
N LYS A 261 -9.91 -1.90 -16.45
CA LYS A 261 -10.21 -2.53 -17.74
C LYS A 261 -9.04 -2.44 -18.71
N LYS A 262 -8.38 -1.26 -18.81
CA LYS A 262 -7.20 -1.07 -19.66
C LYS A 262 -6.03 -1.97 -19.23
N ILE A 263 -5.81 -2.14 -17.93
CA ILE A 263 -4.79 -3.04 -17.39
C ILE A 263 -5.12 -4.49 -17.76
N GLY A 264 -6.38 -4.91 -17.59
CA GLY A 264 -6.85 -6.24 -17.95
C GLY A 264 -6.77 -6.52 -19.45
N GLU A 265 -7.01 -5.53 -20.31
CA GLU A 265 -6.86 -5.65 -21.76
C GLU A 265 -5.39 -5.80 -22.16
N LYS A 266 -4.49 -5.05 -21.51
CA LYS A 266 -3.06 -5.03 -21.88
C LYS A 266 -2.28 -6.19 -21.28
N TYR A 267 -2.54 -6.54 -20.03
CA TYR A 267 -1.70 -7.49 -19.26
C TYR A 267 -2.43 -8.73 -18.77
N GLY A 268 -3.77 -8.76 -18.74
CA GLY A 268 -4.54 -9.90 -18.27
C GLY A 268 -4.49 -11.10 -19.24
N PRO A 269 -4.98 -12.28 -18.81
CA PRO A 269 -5.49 -12.55 -17.47
C PRO A 269 -4.39 -12.67 -16.43
N PHE A 270 -4.74 -12.46 -15.13
CA PHE A 270 -3.85 -12.64 -14.00
C PHE A 270 -4.22 -13.89 -13.19
N ASP A 271 -3.20 -14.63 -12.74
CA ASP A 271 -3.41 -15.79 -11.88
C ASP A 271 -3.77 -15.38 -10.45
N LEU A 272 -3.19 -14.27 -9.98
CA LEU A 272 -3.48 -13.68 -8.67
C LEU A 272 -3.56 -12.16 -8.77
N THR A 273 -4.59 -11.59 -8.13
CA THR A 273 -4.74 -10.15 -7.98
C THR A 273 -4.81 -9.78 -6.49
N LEU A 274 -4.06 -8.76 -6.10
CA LEU A 274 -4.08 -8.15 -4.78
C LEU A 274 -4.79 -6.81 -4.93
N ILE A 275 -6.06 -6.75 -4.52
CA ILE A 275 -6.92 -5.58 -4.79
C ILE A 275 -7.28 -4.88 -3.49
N GLU A 276 -7.07 -3.57 -3.45
CA GLU A 276 -7.44 -2.70 -2.35
C GLU A 276 -8.97 -2.73 -2.12
N GLY A 277 -9.40 -2.58 -0.88
CA GLY A 277 -10.81 -2.50 -0.52
C GLY A 277 -11.05 -2.41 0.99
N GLY A 278 -10.03 -2.02 1.74
CA GLY A 278 -10.01 -2.13 3.20
C GLY A 278 -10.37 -0.88 3.99
N GLN A 279 -10.12 0.32 3.48
CA GLN A 279 -10.23 1.57 4.25
C GLN A 279 -11.12 2.60 3.54
N TYR A 280 -12.26 2.14 3.06
CA TYR A 280 -13.21 2.95 2.30
C TYR A 280 -14.12 3.82 3.17
N ASP A 281 -14.64 4.89 2.58
CA ASP A 281 -15.74 5.70 3.08
C ASP A 281 -16.36 6.46 1.89
N GLU A 282 -17.65 6.80 1.97
CA GLU A 282 -18.34 7.58 0.93
C GLU A 282 -17.66 8.93 0.68
N ARG A 283 -17.06 9.51 1.71
CA ARG A 283 -16.41 10.83 1.67
C ARG A 283 -15.11 10.85 0.89
N TRP A 284 -14.51 9.66 0.64
CA TRP A 284 -13.29 9.49 -0.15
C TRP A 284 -13.32 8.28 -1.09
N ALA A 285 -14.51 7.89 -1.53
CA ALA A 285 -14.69 6.79 -2.48
C ALA A 285 -13.89 6.97 -3.79
N ALA A 286 -13.53 8.20 -4.14
CA ALA A 286 -12.70 8.49 -5.30
C ALA A 286 -11.24 8.00 -5.16
N ILE A 287 -10.77 7.67 -3.95
CA ILE A 287 -9.39 7.28 -3.67
C ILE A 287 -9.26 5.96 -2.88
N HIS A 288 -10.36 5.38 -2.46
CA HIS A 288 -10.43 4.05 -1.85
C HIS A 288 -11.71 3.35 -2.27
N MET A 289 -11.59 2.15 -2.83
CA MET A 289 -12.70 1.36 -3.33
C MET A 289 -13.54 0.79 -2.18
N LYS A 290 -14.86 0.73 -2.40
CA LYS A 290 -15.72 -0.16 -1.60
C LYS A 290 -15.40 -1.62 -1.94
N PRO A 291 -15.64 -2.55 -1.02
CA PRO A 291 -15.37 -3.97 -1.26
C PRO A 291 -16.06 -4.53 -2.53
N GLU A 292 -17.24 -4.02 -2.87
CA GLU A 292 -17.97 -4.42 -4.09
C GLU A 292 -17.26 -3.92 -5.35
N ASP A 293 -16.67 -2.71 -5.32
CA ASP A 293 -15.90 -2.15 -6.43
C ASP A 293 -14.58 -2.92 -6.61
N SER A 294 -13.99 -3.42 -5.50
CA SER A 294 -12.80 -4.26 -5.55
C SER A 294 -13.05 -5.58 -6.29
N ILE A 295 -14.23 -6.18 -6.10
CA ILE A 295 -14.65 -7.37 -6.87
C ILE A 295 -14.81 -7.02 -8.36
N GLN A 296 -15.40 -5.86 -8.67
CA GLN A 296 -15.51 -5.42 -10.07
C GLN A 296 -14.14 -5.13 -10.69
N ALA A 297 -13.22 -4.48 -9.94
CA ALA A 297 -11.86 -4.23 -10.39
C ALA A 297 -11.11 -5.54 -10.71
N HIS A 298 -11.28 -6.57 -9.86
CA HIS A 298 -10.74 -7.90 -10.12
C HIS A 298 -11.24 -8.49 -11.44
N LEU A 299 -12.54 -8.39 -11.71
CA LEU A 299 -13.13 -8.87 -12.97
C LEU A 299 -12.61 -8.08 -14.17
N ASP A 300 -12.52 -6.76 -14.05
CA ASP A 300 -12.05 -5.88 -15.12
C ASP A 300 -10.59 -6.14 -15.49
N VAL A 301 -9.74 -6.45 -14.53
CA VAL A 301 -8.34 -6.85 -14.80
C VAL A 301 -8.22 -8.31 -15.27
N LYS A 302 -9.32 -9.05 -15.36
CA LYS A 302 -9.37 -10.47 -15.74
C LYS A 302 -8.59 -11.37 -14.78
N GLY A 303 -8.76 -11.16 -13.47
CA GLY A 303 -8.15 -12.00 -12.45
C GLY A 303 -8.82 -13.37 -12.33
N LYS A 304 -8.03 -14.41 -12.03
CA LYS A 304 -8.53 -15.77 -11.72
C LYS A 304 -8.80 -15.94 -10.23
N ASN A 305 -7.86 -15.51 -9.41
CA ASN A 305 -7.92 -15.57 -7.95
C ASN A 305 -7.70 -14.18 -7.38
N MET A 306 -8.41 -13.85 -6.32
CA MET A 306 -8.32 -12.54 -5.67
C MET A 306 -7.92 -12.67 -4.21
N MET A 307 -7.14 -11.71 -3.74
CA MET A 307 -6.97 -11.42 -2.34
C MET A 307 -7.27 -9.95 -2.09
N LEU A 308 -8.09 -9.67 -1.07
CA LEU A 308 -8.37 -8.31 -0.64
C LEU A 308 -7.17 -7.79 0.16
N SER A 309 -6.67 -6.61 -0.20
CA SER A 309 -5.60 -5.89 0.51
C SER A 309 -6.13 -4.70 1.30
N HIS A 310 -5.26 -4.01 2.03
CA HIS A 310 -5.50 -2.77 2.75
C HIS A 310 -6.46 -2.91 3.95
N TRP A 311 -6.50 -4.09 4.60
CA TRP A 311 -7.32 -4.38 5.78
C TRP A 311 -6.57 -5.27 6.80
N GLY A 312 -7.20 -5.53 7.94
CA GLY A 312 -6.73 -6.54 8.92
C GLY A 312 -5.55 -6.10 9.81
N ALA A 313 -5.03 -4.88 9.67
CA ALA A 313 -3.89 -4.43 10.47
C ALA A 313 -4.08 -3.10 11.19
N PHE A 314 -4.77 -2.13 10.59
CA PHE A 314 -4.92 -0.77 11.11
C PHE A 314 -6.36 -0.27 10.97
N THR A 315 -6.74 0.67 11.85
CA THR A 315 -8.00 1.42 11.73
C THR A 315 -7.70 2.76 11.08
N LEU A 316 -7.98 2.90 9.78
CA LEU A 316 -7.80 4.14 9.03
C LEU A 316 -9.14 4.71 8.53
N ALA A 317 -10.21 3.93 8.60
CA ALA A 317 -11.58 4.34 8.27
C ALA A 317 -12.54 4.18 9.46
N TYR A 318 -13.84 4.41 9.24
CA TYR A 318 -14.86 4.48 10.29
C TYR A 318 -15.80 3.28 10.35
N HIS A 319 -15.68 2.29 9.43
CA HIS A 319 -16.43 1.04 9.44
C HIS A 319 -15.86 0.02 10.44
N SER A 320 -16.57 -1.09 10.67
CA SER A 320 -16.01 -2.24 11.40
C SER A 320 -14.77 -2.79 10.69
N TRP A 321 -13.80 -3.29 11.44
CA TRP A 321 -12.57 -3.84 10.87
C TRP A 321 -12.78 -5.11 10.04
N THR A 322 -13.90 -5.81 10.26
CA THR A 322 -14.29 -7.02 9.49
C THR A 322 -15.19 -6.71 8.30
N ASP A 323 -15.82 -5.53 8.27
CA ASP A 323 -16.77 -5.16 7.23
C ASP A 323 -16.19 -5.28 5.80
N PRO A 324 -14.94 -4.90 5.53
CA PRO A 324 -14.35 -5.04 4.21
C PRO A 324 -14.38 -6.47 3.68
N VAL A 325 -13.85 -7.41 4.46
CA VAL A 325 -13.74 -8.81 4.04
C VAL A 325 -15.12 -9.49 3.96
N GLU A 326 -16.02 -9.18 4.87
CA GLU A 326 -17.38 -9.77 4.85
C GLU A 326 -18.20 -9.31 3.65
N ARG A 327 -18.12 -8.03 3.29
CA ARG A 327 -18.76 -7.49 2.08
C ARG A 327 -18.10 -8.02 0.81
N ALA A 328 -16.77 -8.08 0.77
CA ALA A 328 -16.05 -8.65 -0.37
C ALA A 328 -16.43 -10.11 -0.61
N LEU A 329 -16.47 -10.94 0.44
CA LEU A 329 -16.89 -12.35 0.35
C LEU A 329 -18.32 -12.50 -0.13
N LYS A 330 -19.24 -11.68 0.39
CA LYS A 330 -20.63 -11.67 -0.07
C LYS A 330 -20.71 -11.36 -1.56
N LYS A 331 -20.01 -10.30 -2.01
CA LYS A 331 -20.01 -9.88 -3.42
C LYS A 331 -19.29 -10.86 -4.33
N ALA A 332 -18.19 -11.46 -3.85
CA ALA A 332 -17.45 -12.49 -4.57
C ALA A 332 -18.33 -13.71 -4.84
N LYS A 333 -19.14 -14.16 -3.86
CA LYS A 333 -20.11 -15.24 -4.04
C LYS A 333 -21.16 -14.90 -5.10
N GLU A 334 -21.68 -13.67 -5.11
CA GLU A 334 -22.67 -13.22 -6.12
C GLU A 334 -22.10 -13.19 -7.54
N LYS A 335 -20.78 -12.95 -7.66
CA LYS A 335 -20.08 -12.79 -8.95
C LYS A 335 -19.22 -14.00 -9.32
N GLU A 336 -19.27 -15.09 -8.56
CA GLU A 336 -18.50 -16.31 -8.76
C GLU A 336 -16.96 -16.05 -8.80
N VAL A 337 -16.50 -15.06 -8.02
CA VAL A 337 -15.09 -14.72 -7.88
C VAL A 337 -14.43 -15.60 -6.81
N ASN A 338 -13.31 -16.21 -7.15
CA ASN A 338 -12.50 -16.96 -6.19
C ASN A 338 -11.64 -16.01 -5.36
N ILE A 339 -12.04 -15.78 -4.10
CA ILE A 339 -11.34 -14.94 -3.14
C ILE A 339 -10.69 -15.79 -2.06
N ILE A 340 -9.43 -15.52 -1.73
CA ILE A 340 -8.67 -16.19 -0.68
C ILE A 340 -8.47 -15.23 0.51
N THR A 341 -8.55 -15.76 1.72
CA THR A 341 -8.44 -15.00 2.98
C THR A 341 -7.54 -15.73 3.98
N PRO A 342 -6.23 -15.83 3.70
CA PRO A 342 -5.31 -16.48 4.63
C PRO A 342 -5.24 -15.68 5.95
N LYS A 343 -4.84 -16.36 7.03
CA LYS A 343 -4.48 -15.68 8.28
C LYS A 343 -3.22 -14.84 8.05
N ILE A 344 -3.06 -13.81 8.88
CA ILE A 344 -1.84 -13.01 8.84
C ILE A 344 -0.65 -13.89 9.24
N GLY A 345 0.38 -13.96 8.38
CA GLY A 345 1.55 -14.83 8.53
C GLY A 345 1.40 -16.22 7.88
N GLU A 346 0.20 -16.59 7.43
CA GLU A 346 -0.03 -17.86 6.72
C GLU A 346 0.50 -17.79 5.29
N THR A 347 1.14 -18.87 4.86
CA THR A 347 1.67 -19.01 3.50
C THR A 347 0.72 -19.84 2.63
N VAL A 348 0.33 -19.28 1.50
CA VAL A 348 -0.50 -19.93 0.47
C VAL A 348 0.39 -20.36 -0.69
N LEU A 349 0.36 -21.64 -1.05
CA LEU A 349 1.06 -22.15 -2.21
C LEU A 349 0.28 -21.82 -3.50
N LEU A 350 0.97 -21.31 -4.51
CA LEU A 350 0.34 -20.91 -5.79
C LEU A 350 0.12 -22.09 -6.75
N ASN A 351 0.85 -23.19 -6.56
CA ASN A 351 0.80 -24.37 -7.43
C ASN A 351 -0.22 -25.45 -6.99
N GLY A 352 -1.08 -25.12 -6.03
CA GLY A 352 -2.06 -26.05 -5.47
C GLY A 352 -3.49 -25.52 -5.56
N THR A 353 -4.42 -26.28 -5.00
CA THR A 353 -5.76 -25.78 -4.74
C THR A 353 -5.66 -24.66 -3.70
N LEU A 354 -6.09 -23.47 -4.07
CA LEU A 354 -6.10 -22.33 -3.14
C LEU A 354 -7.09 -22.58 -1.99
N PRO A 355 -6.75 -22.16 -0.76
CA PRO A 355 -7.60 -22.41 0.39
C PRO A 355 -8.95 -21.70 0.24
N THR A 356 -10.02 -22.37 0.60
CA THR A 356 -11.33 -21.74 0.76
C THR A 356 -11.29 -20.73 1.91
N PRO A 357 -12.03 -19.62 1.82
CA PRO A 357 -12.07 -18.63 2.90
C PRO A 357 -12.49 -19.23 4.24
N VAL A 358 -11.67 -19.07 5.26
CA VAL A 358 -11.99 -19.41 6.65
C VAL A 358 -12.10 -18.11 7.44
N PRO A 359 -13.25 -17.83 8.09
CA PRO A 359 -13.47 -16.55 8.76
C PRO A 359 -12.73 -16.45 10.10
N TRP A 360 -11.39 -16.35 10.04
CA TRP A 360 -10.50 -16.26 11.20
C TRP A 360 -10.64 -14.93 11.97
N TRP A 361 -11.32 -13.95 11.40
CA TRP A 361 -11.58 -12.62 12.01
C TRP A 361 -12.85 -12.57 12.87
N LYS A 362 -13.60 -13.67 13.00
CA LYS A 362 -14.81 -13.81 13.84
C LYS A 362 -14.51 -14.21 15.26
#